data_ba459444b3ec26f013eafbc86321aae7
#
_entry.id   ba459444b3ec26f013eafbc86321aae7
#
_cell.length_a   1.000
_cell.length_b   1.000
_cell.length_c   1.000
_cell.angle_alpha   90.00
_cell.angle_beta   90.00
_cell.angle_gamma   90.00
#
_symmetry.space_group_name_H-M   'P 1'
#
loop_
_entity.id
_entity.type
_entity.pdbx_description
1 polymer ?
#
loop_
_entity_poly.entity_id
_entity_poly.type
_entity_poly.pdbx_seq_one_letter_code
_entity_poly.pdbx_strand_id
1 'polypeptide(L)'
;EIFGLAYKDGSYYVTQSCELTRITDRNGDGTADRFETISDTWGYANYHEYAFGSKFDPKGNLYVALGLSSSYHSRALFRGWAMKITPGGKTIPIASGLRSPGGIGPNEHGALFYIESQGPWNSSCSLKFLKEGAFMGHPISYNWYKYASGMGSSPTQPESGSRIATEKKRVKELVPYAVIFPYIRMGRSITGYVVNKTKGKFGPFENQIFLGDYTQSIIMRATTEKVNGVWQGACYPFREGLSTGILNVQFTPEGKLLCGGTNRGWPVRGIKPFALERLDWTGRMPFEIKQVKIRPKGFHIIFTK
;
A
#
# COMPACT_ATOMS: atom_id res chain seq x y z
N GLU A 1 -16.31 4.76 -7.80
CA GLU A 1 -15.59 3.52 -7.49
C GLU A 1 -14.93 3.61 -6.12
N ILE A 2 -14.94 2.51 -5.36
CA ILE A 2 -14.41 2.43 -4.00
C ILE A 2 -13.05 1.75 -4.05
N PHE A 3 -12.00 2.42 -3.53
CA PHE A 3 -10.63 1.92 -3.48
C PHE A 3 -10.08 1.79 -2.07
N GLY A 4 -10.81 2.22 -1.07
CA GLY A 4 -10.44 2.08 0.32
C GLY A 4 -11.65 2.10 1.23
N LEU A 5 -11.60 1.30 2.29
CA LEU A 5 -12.64 1.19 3.29
C LEU A 5 -12.02 1.09 4.68
N ALA A 6 -12.47 1.91 5.60
CA ALA A 6 -12.18 1.78 7.02
C ALA A 6 -13.44 1.95 7.84
N TYR A 7 -13.48 1.35 9.01
CA TYR A 7 -14.55 1.51 9.99
C TYR A 7 -13.98 2.13 11.27
N LYS A 8 -14.65 3.15 11.76
CA LYS A 8 -14.28 3.80 13.01
C LYS A 8 -15.49 4.51 13.63
N ASP A 9 -15.68 4.36 14.92
CA ASP A 9 -16.67 5.08 15.73
C ASP A 9 -18.09 5.04 15.11
N GLY A 10 -18.55 3.84 14.70
CA GLY A 10 -19.88 3.64 14.14
C GLY A 10 -20.06 4.07 12.68
N SER A 11 -19.00 4.51 12.00
CA SER A 11 -19.06 5.01 10.62
C SER A 11 -18.08 4.28 9.71
N TYR A 12 -18.42 4.15 8.43
CA TYR A 12 -17.52 3.73 7.37
C TYR A 12 -16.89 4.96 6.72
N TYR A 13 -15.61 4.87 6.41
CA TYR A 13 -14.87 5.87 5.66
C TYR A 13 -14.44 5.25 4.33
N VAL A 14 -14.93 5.83 3.25
CA VAL A 14 -14.82 5.29 1.90
C VAL A 14 -13.98 6.22 1.06
N THR A 15 -12.80 5.75 0.62
CA THR A 15 -11.98 6.49 -0.34
C THR A 15 -12.46 6.18 -1.74
N GLN A 16 -12.81 7.23 -2.45
CA GLN A 16 -13.29 7.21 -3.84
C GLN A 16 -12.29 7.91 -4.76
N SER A 17 -12.55 7.90 -6.07
CA SER A 17 -11.67 8.49 -7.07
C SER A 17 -11.32 9.96 -6.78
N CYS A 18 -12.26 10.77 -6.27
CA CYS A 18 -12.08 12.20 -6.06
C CYS A 18 -12.43 12.68 -4.65
N GLU A 19 -12.83 11.78 -3.73
CA GLU A 19 -13.20 12.18 -2.38
C GLU A 19 -13.03 11.08 -1.33
N LEU A 20 -13.04 11.50 -0.07
CA LEU A 20 -13.23 10.67 1.10
C LEU A 20 -14.61 10.96 1.68
N THR A 21 -15.47 9.94 1.71
CA THR A 21 -16.85 10.03 2.21
C THR A 21 -16.96 9.27 3.53
N ARG A 22 -17.59 9.87 4.54
CA ARG A 22 -18.06 9.18 5.74
C ARG A 22 -19.51 8.73 5.53
N ILE A 23 -19.79 7.48 5.85
CA ILE A 23 -21.09 6.84 5.72
C ILE A 23 -21.52 6.32 7.08
N THR A 24 -22.71 6.73 7.54
CA THR A 24 -23.21 6.37 8.86
C THR A 24 -24.66 5.87 8.77
N ASP A 25 -24.95 4.82 9.48
CA ASP A 25 -26.29 4.38 9.84
C ASP A 25 -26.62 4.97 11.22
N ARG A 26 -27.50 5.97 11.28
CA ARG A 26 -27.82 6.69 12.54
C ARG A 26 -28.96 6.04 13.30
N ASN A 27 -29.84 5.36 12.60
CA ASN A 27 -31.05 4.75 13.19
C ASN A 27 -30.84 3.27 13.57
N GLY A 28 -29.72 2.65 13.12
CA GLY A 28 -29.35 1.28 13.44
C GLY A 28 -30.14 0.21 12.69
N ASP A 29 -30.76 0.56 11.56
CA ASP A 29 -31.57 -0.38 10.75
C ASP A 29 -30.75 -1.23 9.77
N GLY A 30 -29.42 -1.01 9.72
CA GLY A 30 -28.50 -1.70 8.83
C GLY A 30 -28.35 -1.04 7.46
N THR A 31 -29.03 0.09 7.23
CA THR A 31 -28.96 0.88 6.00
C THR A 31 -28.35 2.26 6.30
N ALA A 32 -27.39 2.67 5.49
CA ALA A 32 -26.79 3.98 5.67
C ALA A 32 -27.75 5.10 5.32
N ASP A 33 -27.94 6.06 6.22
CA ASP A 33 -28.83 7.21 6.07
C ASP A 33 -28.11 8.56 6.05
N ARG A 34 -26.77 8.58 6.29
CA ARG A 34 -25.97 9.79 6.25
C ARG A 34 -24.69 9.59 5.46
N PHE A 35 -24.46 10.49 4.51
CA PHE A 35 -23.27 10.55 3.64
C PHE A 35 -22.65 11.94 3.77
N GLU A 36 -21.36 12.00 4.14
CA GLU A 36 -20.67 13.26 4.34
C GLU A 36 -19.32 13.24 3.62
N THR A 37 -19.09 14.20 2.75
CA THR A 37 -17.77 14.42 2.16
C THR A 37 -16.83 14.99 3.24
N ILE A 38 -15.80 14.23 3.60
CA ILE A 38 -14.77 14.64 4.58
C ILE A 38 -13.64 15.39 3.89
N SER A 39 -13.32 14.99 2.66
CA SER A 39 -12.31 15.66 1.83
C SER A 39 -12.56 15.38 0.36
N ASP A 40 -12.46 16.43 -0.46
CA ASP A 40 -12.54 16.44 -1.92
C ASP A 40 -11.32 17.15 -2.55
N THR A 41 -10.20 17.16 -1.84
CA THR A 41 -9.03 18.01 -2.14
C THR A 41 -8.23 17.54 -3.36
N TRP A 42 -8.43 16.30 -3.83
CA TRP A 42 -7.72 15.78 -4.99
C TRP A 42 -8.63 15.63 -6.21
N GLY A 43 -8.02 15.71 -7.39
CA GLY A 43 -8.74 15.63 -8.64
C GLY A 43 -8.85 14.18 -9.18
N TYR A 44 -9.71 14.05 -10.19
CA TYR A 44 -9.93 12.84 -10.97
C TYR A 44 -10.16 13.23 -12.45
N ALA A 45 -9.46 12.63 -13.36
CA ALA A 45 -9.56 12.90 -14.79
C ALA A 45 -9.60 11.64 -15.66
N ASN A 46 -9.23 10.48 -15.11
CA ASN A 46 -9.14 9.24 -15.85
C ASN A 46 -9.46 8.03 -14.95
N TYR A 47 -10.14 7.04 -15.47
CA TYR A 47 -10.56 5.84 -14.72
C TYR A 47 -9.39 5.00 -14.12
N HIS A 48 -8.15 5.20 -14.58
CA HIS A 48 -6.96 4.60 -13.98
C HIS A 48 -6.39 5.40 -12.80
N GLU A 49 -6.96 6.54 -12.46
CA GLU A 49 -6.50 7.37 -11.34
C GLU A 49 -7.09 6.88 -10.01
N TYR A 50 -6.62 5.75 -9.55
CA TYR A 50 -7.05 5.14 -8.29
C TYR A 50 -6.60 5.96 -7.07
N ALA A 51 -7.40 5.93 -6.01
CA ALA A 51 -7.12 6.56 -4.73
C ALA A 51 -7.18 5.50 -3.62
N PHE A 52 -6.06 4.86 -3.32
CA PHE A 52 -5.98 3.83 -2.30
C PHE A 52 -5.86 4.44 -0.91
N GLY A 53 -6.65 3.97 0.04
CA GLY A 53 -6.58 4.57 1.35
C GLY A 53 -7.47 3.94 2.40
N SER A 54 -7.97 4.83 3.27
CA SER A 54 -8.81 4.51 4.42
C SER A 54 -8.08 3.68 5.48
N LYS A 55 -6.89 4.13 5.87
CA LYS A 55 -6.18 3.59 7.05
C LYS A 55 -5.99 4.70 8.08
N PHE A 56 -6.48 4.46 9.27
CA PHE A 56 -6.31 5.36 10.41
C PHE A 56 -4.99 5.09 11.14
N ASP A 57 -4.36 6.16 11.61
CA ASP A 57 -3.33 6.08 12.63
C ASP A 57 -3.96 6.14 14.05
N PRO A 58 -3.16 5.90 15.12
CA PRO A 58 -3.64 5.99 16.49
C PRO A 58 -4.15 7.39 16.91
N LYS A 59 -3.78 8.44 16.17
CA LYS A 59 -4.25 9.82 16.40
C LYS A 59 -5.55 10.14 15.66
N GLY A 60 -6.06 9.18 14.88
CA GLY A 60 -7.28 9.33 14.09
C GLY A 60 -7.08 10.05 12.76
N ASN A 61 -5.84 10.28 12.31
CA ASN A 61 -5.60 10.72 10.94
C ASN A 61 -5.83 9.56 9.96
N LEU A 62 -6.38 9.89 8.80
CA LEU A 62 -6.60 8.95 7.71
C LEU A 62 -5.59 9.24 6.59
N TYR A 63 -5.15 8.19 5.91
CA TYR A 63 -4.15 8.29 4.85
C TYR A 63 -4.67 7.77 3.53
N VAL A 64 -4.35 8.50 2.43
CA VAL A 64 -4.73 8.16 1.05
C VAL A 64 -3.50 8.28 0.13
N ALA A 65 -3.33 7.33 -0.76
CA ALA A 65 -2.29 7.32 -1.79
C ALA A 65 -2.92 7.44 -3.18
N LEU A 66 -2.55 8.47 -3.93
CA LEU A 66 -3.16 8.85 -5.20
C LEU A 66 -2.29 8.37 -6.37
N GLY A 67 -2.82 7.44 -7.16
CA GLY A 67 -2.16 6.91 -8.35
C GLY A 67 -2.20 7.86 -9.54
N LEU A 68 -1.30 7.62 -10.51
CA LEU A 68 -1.23 8.36 -11.78
C LEU A 68 -2.06 7.68 -12.86
N SER A 69 -2.60 8.47 -13.78
CA SER A 69 -3.14 7.98 -15.02
C SER A 69 -2.03 7.39 -15.89
N SER A 70 -2.24 6.17 -16.40
CA SER A 70 -1.33 5.47 -17.33
C SER A 70 0.15 5.51 -16.93
N SER A 71 0.46 5.87 -15.70
CA SER A 71 1.81 5.92 -15.11
C SER A 71 2.76 6.99 -15.65
N TYR A 72 2.34 7.82 -16.59
CA TYR A 72 3.22 8.79 -17.25
C TYR A 72 2.89 10.22 -16.92
N HIS A 73 1.61 10.53 -16.75
CA HIS A 73 1.15 11.88 -16.48
C HIS A 73 -0.21 11.86 -15.79
N SER A 74 -0.59 12.98 -15.20
CA SER A 74 -1.95 13.29 -14.81
C SER A 74 -2.14 14.80 -14.83
N ARG A 75 -3.36 15.22 -15.21
CA ARG A 75 -3.78 16.62 -15.14
C ARG A 75 -4.63 16.91 -13.91
N ALA A 76 -5.04 15.87 -13.20
CA ALA A 76 -5.86 16.00 -12.01
C ALA A 76 -5.02 16.34 -10.78
N LEU A 77 -5.59 17.20 -9.93
CA LEU A 77 -4.90 17.76 -8.77
C LEU A 77 -4.39 16.65 -7.83
N PHE A 78 -3.14 16.81 -7.36
CA PHE A 78 -2.45 15.92 -6.42
C PHE A 78 -2.28 14.47 -6.85
N ARG A 79 -2.49 14.11 -8.12
CA ARG A 79 -2.11 12.76 -8.56
C ARG A 79 -0.61 12.54 -8.46
N GLY A 80 -0.21 11.34 -7.97
CA GLY A 80 1.16 11.03 -7.60
C GLY A 80 1.58 11.51 -6.21
N TRP A 81 0.62 11.74 -5.30
CA TRP A 81 0.84 12.19 -3.94
C TRP A 81 0.20 11.29 -2.89
N ALA A 82 0.72 11.35 -1.67
CA ALA A 82 0.06 10.82 -0.49
C ALA A 82 -0.48 11.96 0.37
N MET A 83 -1.70 11.75 0.88
CA MET A 83 -2.43 12.72 1.67
C MET A 83 -2.67 12.19 3.09
N LYS A 84 -2.61 13.09 4.05
CA LYS A 84 -3.07 12.89 5.42
C LYS A 84 -4.31 13.76 5.65
N ILE A 85 -5.39 13.13 6.07
CA ILE A 85 -6.64 13.80 6.44
C ILE A 85 -6.77 13.74 7.96
N THR A 86 -6.81 14.91 8.60
CA THR A 86 -6.94 15.01 10.06
C THR A 86 -8.36 14.66 10.52
N PRO A 87 -8.60 14.37 11.81
CA PRO A 87 -9.95 14.17 12.35
C PRO A 87 -10.91 15.33 12.07
N GLY A 88 -10.41 16.56 11.94
CA GLY A 88 -11.19 17.75 11.57
C GLY A 88 -11.39 17.94 10.06
N GLY A 89 -11.05 16.95 9.22
CA GLY A 89 -11.23 17.00 7.76
C GLY A 89 -10.15 17.77 6.99
N LYS A 90 -9.16 18.38 7.66
CA LYS A 90 -8.08 19.08 6.96
C LYS A 90 -7.20 18.09 6.22
N THR A 91 -7.09 18.27 4.90
CA THR A 91 -6.22 17.47 4.04
C THR A 91 -4.85 18.10 3.89
N ILE A 92 -3.80 17.31 4.08
CA ILE A 92 -2.40 17.73 4.09
C ILE A 92 -1.61 16.83 3.14
N PRO A 93 -1.03 17.36 2.05
CA PRO A 93 -0.06 16.62 1.24
C PRO A 93 1.18 16.28 2.07
N ILE A 94 1.58 14.99 2.10
CA ILE A 94 2.69 14.53 2.96
C ILE A 94 3.85 13.91 2.21
N ALA A 95 3.65 13.41 1.02
CA ALA A 95 4.71 12.85 0.19
C ALA A 95 4.32 12.93 -1.28
N SER A 96 5.31 13.05 -2.15
CA SER A 96 5.14 13.18 -3.60
C SER A 96 5.86 12.07 -4.36
N GLY A 97 5.66 11.98 -5.66
CA GLY A 97 6.40 11.06 -6.52
C GLY A 97 5.90 9.62 -6.50
N LEU A 98 4.68 9.37 -6.05
CA LEU A 98 4.02 8.09 -6.20
C LEU A 98 3.65 7.87 -7.68
N ARG A 99 3.64 6.61 -8.10
CA ARG A 99 3.23 6.24 -9.47
C ARG A 99 1.94 5.43 -9.49
N SER A 100 1.99 4.20 -9.01
CA SER A 100 0.86 3.27 -8.99
C SER A 100 0.82 2.56 -7.64
N PRO A 101 0.37 3.28 -6.59
CA PRO A 101 0.17 2.67 -5.28
C PRO A 101 -0.89 1.56 -5.39
N GLY A 102 -0.72 0.50 -4.58
CA GLY A 102 -1.69 -0.59 -4.48
C GLY A 102 -2.31 -0.70 -3.09
N GLY A 103 -1.79 0.06 -2.14
CA GLY A 103 -2.27 0.09 -0.76
C GLY A 103 -1.36 0.93 0.14
N ILE A 104 -1.91 1.42 1.24
CA ILE A 104 -1.23 2.25 2.24
C ILE A 104 -1.64 1.79 3.64
N GLY A 105 -0.74 1.86 4.61
CA GLY A 105 -1.02 1.50 5.99
C GLY A 105 0.23 1.34 6.84
N PRO A 106 0.10 0.91 8.10
CA PRO A 106 1.26 0.65 8.95
C PRO A 106 1.99 -0.63 8.54
N ASN A 107 3.29 -0.68 8.79
CA ASN A 107 4.04 -1.93 8.85
C ASN A 107 3.87 -2.61 10.23
N GLU A 108 4.57 -3.72 10.45
CA GLU A 108 4.55 -4.46 11.72
C GLU A 108 5.05 -3.67 12.94
N HIS A 109 5.76 -2.57 12.70
CA HIS A 109 6.28 -1.65 13.72
C HIS A 109 5.46 -0.35 13.86
N GLY A 110 4.33 -0.23 13.14
CA GLY A 110 3.47 0.95 13.18
C GLY A 110 3.92 2.13 12.33
N ALA A 111 5.03 2.01 11.59
CA ALA A 111 5.46 3.04 10.65
C ALA A 111 4.61 3.00 9.37
N LEU A 112 4.29 4.18 8.82
CA LEU A 112 3.45 4.27 7.62
C LEU A 112 4.23 3.84 6.38
N PHE A 113 3.66 2.90 5.64
CA PHE A 113 4.19 2.37 4.39
C PHE A 113 3.14 2.40 3.29
N TYR A 114 3.58 2.29 2.07
CA TYR A 114 2.71 1.99 0.93
C TYR A 114 3.41 0.98 0.02
N ILE A 115 2.61 0.27 -0.75
CA ILE A 115 3.09 -0.63 -1.80
C ILE A 115 2.92 0.03 -3.16
N GLU A 116 3.85 -0.24 -4.06
CA GLU A 116 3.88 0.37 -5.38
C GLU A 116 4.21 -0.63 -6.48
N SER A 117 3.41 -0.62 -7.54
CA SER A 117 3.64 -1.44 -8.71
C SER A 117 4.74 -0.88 -9.60
N GLN A 118 5.47 -1.79 -10.26
CA GLN A 118 6.54 -1.49 -11.21
C GLN A 118 6.04 -0.63 -12.39
N GLY A 119 6.90 0.24 -12.93
CA GLY A 119 6.70 1.05 -14.12
C GLY A 119 7.66 2.24 -14.22
N PRO A 120 7.33 3.28 -15.02
CA PRO A 120 8.18 4.45 -15.16
C PRO A 120 8.55 5.06 -13.81
N TRP A 121 9.83 5.39 -13.66
CA TRP A 121 10.42 5.93 -12.42
C TRP A 121 10.30 5.03 -11.18
N ASN A 122 9.79 3.82 -11.33
CA ASN A 122 9.66 2.81 -10.28
C ASN A 122 10.01 1.43 -10.85
N SER A 123 11.27 1.06 -10.82
CA SER A 123 11.83 -0.09 -11.53
C SER A 123 11.30 -1.46 -11.08
N SER A 124 10.70 -1.56 -9.89
CA SER A 124 10.20 -2.83 -9.33
C SER A 124 8.99 -2.60 -8.45
N CYS A 125 8.14 -3.63 -8.37
CA CYS A 125 7.15 -3.71 -7.31
C CYS A 125 7.84 -3.66 -5.95
N SER A 126 7.33 -2.84 -5.04
CA SER A 126 8.07 -2.53 -3.81
C SER A 126 7.17 -2.13 -2.65
N LEU A 127 7.69 -2.32 -1.44
CA LEU A 127 7.20 -1.71 -0.22
C LEU A 127 8.12 -0.55 0.13
N LYS A 128 7.56 0.65 0.33
CA LYS A 128 8.29 1.89 0.61
C LYS A 128 7.80 2.55 1.89
N PHE A 129 8.76 3.08 2.66
CA PHE A 129 8.44 3.88 3.84
C PHE A 129 7.90 5.25 3.42
N LEU A 130 6.72 5.60 3.89
CA LEU A 130 6.07 6.87 3.61
C LEU A 130 6.41 7.87 4.73
N LYS A 131 7.47 8.63 4.53
CA LYS A 131 7.89 9.70 5.43
C LYS A 131 7.25 11.02 4.99
N GLU A 132 6.79 11.84 5.93
CA GLU A 132 6.38 13.21 5.64
C GLU A 132 7.55 14.02 5.06
N GLY A 133 7.29 14.81 4.02
CA GLY A 133 8.30 15.57 3.26
C GLY A 133 9.06 14.72 2.23
N ALA A 134 8.71 13.45 2.03
CA ALA A 134 9.45 12.55 1.14
C ALA A 134 9.03 12.66 -0.33
N PHE A 135 9.97 12.27 -1.20
CA PHE A 135 9.76 12.08 -2.63
C PHE A 135 9.96 10.61 -3.00
N MET A 136 9.01 10.01 -3.70
CA MET A 136 8.99 8.57 -4.02
C MET A 136 9.57 8.23 -5.38
N GLY A 137 9.93 9.23 -6.20
CA GLY A 137 10.71 9.05 -7.43
C GLY A 137 10.08 9.57 -8.71
N HIS A 138 8.74 9.64 -8.83
CA HIS A 138 8.11 10.06 -10.09
C HIS A 138 7.97 11.59 -10.21
N PRO A 139 8.61 12.24 -11.22
CA PRO A 139 8.71 13.70 -11.30
C PRO A 139 7.40 14.40 -11.68
N ILE A 140 6.38 13.69 -12.18
CA ILE A 140 5.09 14.32 -12.54
C ILE A 140 4.43 15.03 -11.35
N SER A 141 4.70 14.57 -10.13
CA SER A 141 4.19 15.15 -8.89
C SER A 141 4.64 16.61 -8.68
N TYR A 142 5.69 17.06 -9.38
CA TYR A 142 6.21 18.44 -9.29
C TYR A 142 5.19 19.49 -9.67
N ASN A 143 4.24 19.16 -10.52
CA ASN A 143 3.16 20.06 -10.93
C ASN A 143 2.33 20.60 -9.75
N TRP A 144 2.31 19.88 -8.63
CA TRP A 144 1.43 20.19 -7.49
C TRP A 144 2.15 20.80 -6.29
N TYR A 145 3.48 20.94 -6.30
CA TYR A 145 4.24 21.55 -5.19
C TYR A 145 3.76 22.96 -4.86
N LYS A 146 3.33 23.73 -5.85
CA LYS A 146 2.77 25.08 -5.65
C LYS A 146 1.50 25.13 -4.77
N TYR A 147 0.83 23.99 -4.62
CA TYR A 147 -0.35 23.83 -3.76
C TYR A 147 -0.04 23.07 -2.46
N ALA A 148 1.20 22.69 -2.24
CA ALA A 148 1.66 21.88 -1.10
C ALA A 148 2.67 22.66 -0.25
N SER A 149 2.26 23.79 0.30
CA SER A 149 3.15 24.76 0.98
C SER A 149 3.99 24.12 2.11
N GLY A 150 3.50 23.08 2.78
CA GLY A 150 4.25 22.36 3.82
C GLY A 150 5.35 21.42 3.29
N MET A 151 5.45 21.24 1.98
CA MET A 151 6.43 20.33 1.35
C MET A 151 7.69 21.05 0.85
N GLY A 152 7.74 22.38 0.91
CA GLY A 152 8.83 23.18 0.34
C GLY A 152 8.85 23.19 -1.19
N SER A 153 10.03 23.35 -1.79
CA SER A 153 10.23 23.28 -3.23
C SER A 153 10.32 21.83 -3.73
N SER A 154 10.01 21.62 -5.01
CA SER A 154 10.18 20.31 -5.64
C SER A 154 11.65 19.86 -5.57
N PRO A 155 11.92 18.58 -5.29
CA PRO A 155 13.29 18.04 -5.30
C PRO A 155 13.93 18.11 -6.68
N THR A 156 15.25 17.99 -6.72
CA THR A 156 15.98 17.79 -7.99
C THR A 156 15.45 16.52 -8.66
N GLN A 157 15.16 16.62 -9.96
CA GLN A 157 14.67 15.47 -10.72
C GLN A 157 15.76 14.37 -10.78
N PRO A 158 15.43 13.11 -10.48
CA PRO A 158 16.32 11.96 -10.68
C PRO A 158 16.64 11.79 -12.17
N GLU A 159 17.79 11.18 -12.46
CA GLU A 159 18.14 10.81 -13.82
C GLU A 159 17.41 9.53 -14.22
N SER A 160 16.80 9.55 -15.41
CA SER A 160 16.13 8.37 -15.96
C SER A 160 17.14 7.23 -16.20
N GLY A 161 16.79 6.01 -15.76
CA GLY A 161 17.68 4.85 -15.87
C GLY A 161 18.78 4.76 -14.82
N SER A 162 18.93 5.77 -13.94
CA SER A 162 19.89 5.73 -12.84
C SER A 162 19.45 4.78 -11.72
N ARG A 163 20.42 4.31 -10.95
CA ARG A 163 20.14 3.48 -9.77
C ARG A 163 19.59 4.34 -8.63
N ILE A 164 18.55 3.88 -7.96
CA ILE A 164 17.94 4.61 -6.83
C ILE A 164 18.94 4.90 -5.70
N ALA A 165 19.90 4.01 -5.47
CA ALA A 165 20.95 4.22 -4.48
C ALA A 165 21.93 5.36 -4.86
N THR A 166 22.15 5.58 -6.17
CA THR A 166 22.91 6.71 -6.70
C THR A 166 22.12 8.00 -6.56
N GLU A 167 20.86 7.98 -6.99
CA GLU A 167 19.99 9.15 -6.92
C GLU A 167 19.71 9.59 -5.47
N LYS A 168 19.62 8.67 -4.52
CA LYS A 168 19.46 9.01 -3.10
C LYS A 168 20.61 9.85 -2.55
N LYS A 169 21.80 9.69 -3.07
CA LYS A 169 22.97 10.54 -2.65
C LYS A 169 22.81 11.98 -3.12
N ARG A 170 22.15 12.19 -4.26
CA ARG A 170 21.94 13.48 -4.92
C ARG A 170 20.62 14.14 -4.53
N VAL A 171 19.56 13.36 -4.40
CA VAL A 171 18.20 13.80 -4.08
C VAL A 171 17.88 13.38 -2.65
N LYS A 172 18.04 14.29 -1.69
CA LYS A 172 17.93 14.00 -0.25
C LYS A 172 16.53 13.54 0.19
N GLU A 173 15.49 14.04 -0.49
CA GLU A 173 14.09 13.73 -0.23
C GLU A 173 13.68 12.34 -0.75
N LEU A 174 14.45 11.78 -1.70
CA LEU A 174 14.15 10.49 -2.32
C LEU A 174 14.21 9.35 -1.28
N VAL A 175 13.13 8.57 -1.19
CA VAL A 175 13.05 7.40 -0.31
C VAL A 175 13.31 6.13 -1.10
N PRO A 176 14.35 5.34 -0.75
CA PRO A 176 14.62 4.07 -1.41
C PRO A 176 13.58 3.01 -1.03
N TYR A 177 13.57 1.92 -1.79
CA TYR A 177 12.76 0.73 -1.49
C TYR A 177 13.19 0.11 -0.16
N ALA A 178 12.22 -0.23 0.69
CA ALA A 178 12.47 -1.06 1.87
C ALA A 178 12.48 -2.55 1.49
N VAL A 179 11.51 -2.97 0.64
CA VAL A 179 11.44 -4.33 0.10
C VAL A 179 11.20 -4.25 -1.39
N ILE A 180 11.96 -5.01 -2.17
CA ILE A 180 11.75 -5.21 -3.61
C ILE A 180 11.17 -6.60 -3.83
N PHE A 181 10.07 -6.67 -4.57
CA PHE A 181 9.46 -7.94 -4.98
C PHE A 181 9.99 -8.33 -6.37
N PRO A 182 10.65 -9.47 -6.52
CA PRO A 182 11.19 -9.92 -7.80
C PRO A 182 10.12 -9.95 -8.89
N TYR A 183 10.35 -9.17 -9.97
CA TYR A 183 9.38 -8.97 -11.04
C TYR A 183 8.97 -10.30 -11.69
N ILE A 184 7.68 -10.45 -11.97
CA ILE A 184 7.02 -11.66 -12.47
C ILE A 184 7.01 -12.84 -11.50
N ARG A 185 8.06 -13.04 -10.70
CA ARG A 185 8.12 -14.16 -9.75
C ARG A 185 7.28 -13.94 -8.50
N MET A 186 7.32 -12.72 -7.98
CA MET A 186 6.62 -12.36 -6.74
C MET A 186 5.78 -11.10 -6.87
N GLY A 187 6.13 -10.16 -7.75
CA GLY A 187 5.39 -8.92 -7.90
C GLY A 187 5.30 -8.49 -9.35
N ARG A 188 4.07 -8.25 -9.83
CA ARG A 188 3.79 -7.63 -11.11
C ARG A 188 2.79 -6.50 -10.99
N SER A 189 1.74 -6.68 -10.19
CA SER A 189 0.76 -5.65 -9.81
C SER A 189 0.38 -5.88 -8.37
N ILE A 190 1.28 -5.50 -7.45
CA ILE A 190 1.06 -5.70 -6.02
C ILE A 190 -0.06 -4.80 -5.51
N THR A 191 -0.90 -5.37 -4.66
CA THR A 191 -2.13 -4.75 -4.18
C THR A 191 -2.32 -5.01 -2.69
N GLY A 192 -3.24 -4.36 -2.08
CA GLY A 192 -3.70 -4.46 -0.71
C GLY A 192 -2.84 -5.29 0.26
N TYR A 193 -2.45 -4.73 1.39
CA TYR A 193 -1.70 -5.46 2.40
C TYR A 193 -2.26 -5.31 3.80
N VAL A 194 -1.95 -6.27 4.64
CA VAL A 194 -2.32 -6.30 6.06
C VAL A 194 -1.20 -6.90 6.89
N VAL A 195 -1.04 -6.41 8.12
CA VAL A 195 -0.10 -7.01 9.09
C VAL A 195 -0.84 -8.10 9.87
N ASN A 196 -0.22 -9.27 9.98
CA ASN A 196 -0.74 -10.36 10.81
C ASN A 196 -0.62 -9.99 12.31
N LYS A 197 -1.73 -9.71 12.93
CA LYS A 197 -1.88 -9.44 14.38
C LYS A 197 -2.84 -10.45 15.03
N THR A 198 -2.88 -11.67 14.52
CA THR A 198 -3.83 -12.71 14.94
C THR A 198 -3.43 -13.43 16.24
N LYS A 199 -2.29 -13.05 16.86
CA LYS A 199 -1.76 -13.66 18.09
C LYS A 199 -1.53 -15.17 17.93
N GLY A 200 -0.91 -15.54 16.80
CA GLY A 200 -0.57 -16.93 16.48
C GLY A 200 -1.70 -17.77 15.87
N LYS A 201 -2.93 -17.25 15.76
CA LYS A 201 -4.05 -18.01 15.16
C LYS A 201 -3.85 -18.34 13.68
N PHE A 202 -2.98 -17.58 12.97
CA PHE A 202 -2.61 -17.82 11.57
C PHE A 202 -1.17 -18.35 11.45
N GLY A 203 -0.82 -19.32 12.31
CA GLY A 203 0.47 -20.01 12.29
C GLY A 203 1.67 -19.16 12.73
N PRO A 204 2.90 -19.51 12.30
CA PRO A 204 4.15 -18.96 12.84
C PRO A 204 4.49 -17.54 12.32
N PHE A 205 3.61 -16.90 11.53
CA PHE A 205 3.89 -15.68 10.79
C PHE A 205 3.35 -14.40 11.45
N GLU A 206 3.26 -14.41 12.77
CA GLU A 206 2.84 -13.24 13.54
C GLU A 206 3.77 -12.04 13.27
N ASN A 207 3.19 -10.84 13.20
CA ASN A 207 3.88 -9.61 12.88
C ASN A 207 4.56 -9.59 11.49
N GLN A 208 4.04 -10.34 10.53
CA GLN A 208 4.47 -10.23 9.13
C GLN A 208 3.41 -9.52 8.29
N ILE A 209 3.86 -8.86 7.24
CA ILE A 209 3.01 -8.22 6.25
C ILE A 209 2.57 -9.28 5.25
N PHE A 210 1.26 -9.40 5.03
CA PHE A 210 0.66 -10.20 3.95
C PHE A 210 0.12 -9.27 2.89
N LEU A 211 0.41 -9.56 1.62
CA LEU A 211 0.01 -8.73 0.49
C LEU A 211 -0.34 -9.57 -0.73
N GLY A 212 -1.26 -9.04 -1.54
CA GLY A 212 -1.71 -9.65 -2.77
C GLY A 212 -0.91 -9.19 -3.99
N ASP A 213 -0.97 -10.00 -5.06
CA ASP A 213 -0.65 -9.54 -6.41
C ASP A 213 -1.83 -9.82 -7.34
N TYR A 214 -2.25 -8.78 -8.03
CA TYR A 214 -3.38 -8.86 -8.95
C TYR A 214 -3.08 -9.78 -10.14
N THR A 215 -1.99 -9.50 -10.87
CA THR A 215 -1.67 -10.23 -12.10
C THR A 215 -1.31 -11.69 -11.83
N GLN A 216 -0.57 -11.97 -10.77
CA GLN A 216 -0.09 -13.32 -10.46
C GLN A 216 -1.12 -14.16 -9.70
N SER A 217 -2.16 -13.55 -9.14
CA SER A 217 -3.17 -14.22 -8.29
C SER A 217 -2.50 -14.99 -7.13
N ILE A 218 -1.63 -14.30 -6.41
CA ILE A 218 -0.83 -14.87 -5.31
C ILE A 218 -0.91 -14.02 -4.06
N ILE A 219 -0.60 -14.63 -2.93
CA ILE A 219 -0.30 -13.95 -1.66
C ILE A 219 1.17 -14.11 -1.35
N MET A 220 1.80 -13.04 -0.92
CA MET A 220 3.19 -12.97 -0.49
C MET A 220 3.28 -12.52 0.96
N ARG A 221 4.43 -12.76 1.57
CA ARG A 221 4.77 -12.21 2.89
C ARG A 221 5.96 -11.26 2.78
N ALA A 222 6.03 -10.30 3.68
CA ALA A 222 7.20 -9.46 3.85
C ALA A 222 7.45 -9.19 5.33
N THR A 223 8.70 -8.90 5.65
CA THR A 223 9.14 -8.40 6.96
C THR A 223 9.99 -7.16 6.75
N THR A 224 9.94 -6.22 7.69
CA THR A 224 10.80 -5.04 7.67
C THR A 224 11.64 -4.95 8.93
N GLU A 225 12.76 -4.24 8.83
CA GLU A 225 13.61 -3.85 9.96
C GLU A 225 14.21 -2.48 9.72
N LYS A 226 14.54 -1.77 10.78
CA LYS A 226 15.18 -0.46 10.69
C LYS A 226 16.65 -0.59 11.10
N VAL A 227 17.55 -0.33 10.16
CA VAL A 227 19.01 -0.44 10.36
C VAL A 227 19.64 0.91 10.08
N ASN A 228 20.36 1.46 11.06
CA ASN A 228 21.00 2.78 10.98
C ASN A 228 20.02 3.89 10.48
N GLY A 229 18.79 3.84 10.95
CA GLY A 229 17.74 4.80 10.58
C GLY A 229 17.05 4.54 9.24
N VAL A 230 17.49 3.56 8.46
CA VAL A 230 16.93 3.21 7.14
C VAL A 230 16.06 1.96 7.25
N TRP A 231 14.87 2.00 6.67
CA TRP A 231 14.00 0.84 6.55
C TRP A 231 14.44 -0.06 5.41
N GLN A 232 14.54 -1.34 5.69
CA GLN A 232 14.83 -2.41 4.75
C GLN A 232 14.06 -3.67 5.14
N GLY A 233 14.10 -4.72 4.30
CA GLY A 233 13.40 -5.96 4.62
C GLY A 233 13.57 -7.03 3.57
N ALA A 234 12.78 -8.10 3.72
CA ALA A 234 12.76 -9.24 2.82
C ALA A 234 11.33 -9.64 2.48
N CYS A 235 11.13 -10.24 1.31
CA CYS A 235 9.86 -10.82 0.88
C CYS A 235 9.97 -12.34 0.72
N TYR A 236 8.84 -13.02 0.89
CA TYR A 236 8.73 -14.47 0.87
C TYR A 236 7.50 -14.88 0.07
N PRO A 237 7.56 -15.93 -0.77
CA PRO A 237 6.37 -16.52 -1.34
C PRO A 237 5.48 -17.07 -0.19
N PHE A 238 4.18 -17.14 -0.42
CA PHE A 238 3.27 -17.70 0.58
C PHE A 238 2.24 -18.63 -0.06
N ARG A 239 1.34 -18.12 -0.91
CA ARG A 239 0.31 -18.93 -1.55
C ARG A 239 0.09 -18.53 -2.99
N GLU A 240 0.08 -19.53 -3.87
CA GLU A 240 -0.25 -19.40 -5.29
C GLU A 240 -1.57 -20.10 -5.62
N GLY A 241 -2.10 -19.84 -6.82
CA GLY A 241 -3.27 -20.54 -7.35
C GLY A 241 -4.61 -20.02 -6.80
N LEU A 242 -4.68 -18.75 -6.43
CA LEU A 242 -5.94 -18.09 -6.12
C LEU A 242 -6.77 -17.93 -7.40
N SER A 243 -8.10 -17.98 -7.27
CA SER A 243 -9.00 -18.11 -8.42
C SER A 243 -9.17 -16.84 -9.24
N THR A 244 -8.72 -15.69 -8.73
CA THR A 244 -8.79 -14.38 -9.40
C THR A 244 -7.61 -13.50 -9.00
N GLY A 245 -7.46 -12.33 -9.65
CA GLY A 245 -6.48 -11.32 -9.25
C GLY A 245 -6.81 -10.74 -7.88
N ILE A 246 -5.85 -10.69 -6.97
CA ILE A 246 -6.08 -10.21 -5.61
C ILE A 246 -6.00 -8.68 -5.58
N LEU A 247 -7.02 -8.03 -5.01
CA LEU A 247 -7.05 -6.58 -4.79
C LEU A 247 -6.86 -6.20 -3.32
N ASN A 248 -7.41 -6.99 -2.41
CA ASN A 248 -7.32 -6.70 -0.99
C ASN A 248 -7.22 -7.97 -0.16
N VAL A 249 -6.56 -7.83 0.98
CA VAL A 249 -6.39 -8.90 1.97
C VAL A 249 -6.68 -8.37 3.37
N GLN A 250 -7.37 -9.17 4.19
CA GLN A 250 -7.75 -8.78 5.54
C GLN A 250 -7.80 -9.98 6.47
N PHE A 251 -7.23 -9.88 7.67
CA PHE A 251 -7.42 -10.88 8.72
C PHE A 251 -8.77 -10.68 9.42
N THR A 252 -9.45 -11.78 9.69
CA THR A 252 -10.61 -11.79 10.59
C THR A 252 -10.15 -11.87 12.05
N PRO A 253 -11.02 -11.53 13.03
CA PRO A 253 -10.72 -11.69 14.45
C PRO A 253 -10.40 -13.15 14.86
N GLU A 254 -10.94 -14.13 14.12
CA GLU A 254 -10.70 -15.56 14.31
C GLU A 254 -9.35 -16.03 13.76
N GLY A 255 -8.63 -15.14 13.05
CA GLY A 255 -7.31 -15.41 12.49
C GLY A 255 -7.34 -16.10 11.12
N LYS A 256 -8.38 -15.84 10.33
CA LYS A 256 -8.47 -16.29 8.93
C LYS A 256 -8.05 -15.15 8.00
N LEU A 257 -7.38 -15.45 6.89
CA LEU A 257 -7.03 -14.44 5.90
C LEU A 257 -8.06 -14.45 4.76
N LEU A 258 -8.80 -13.37 4.61
CA LEU A 258 -9.71 -13.14 3.50
C LEU A 258 -8.96 -12.47 2.36
N CYS A 259 -9.19 -12.94 1.13
CA CYS A 259 -8.58 -12.47 -0.10
C CYS A 259 -9.69 -12.15 -1.10
N GLY A 260 -9.90 -10.88 -1.38
CA GLY A 260 -10.90 -10.40 -2.32
C GLY A 260 -10.28 -9.90 -3.62
N GLY A 261 -10.95 -10.14 -4.74
CA GLY A 261 -10.42 -9.68 -6.02
C GLY A 261 -11.31 -9.89 -7.23
N THR A 262 -10.74 -9.57 -8.40
CA THR A 262 -11.40 -9.64 -9.71
C THR A 262 -10.38 -9.88 -10.82
N ASN A 263 -10.85 -10.26 -12.01
CA ASN A 263 -10.02 -10.30 -13.22
C ASN A 263 -10.35 -9.16 -14.21
N ARG A 264 -11.12 -8.15 -13.79
CA ARG A 264 -11.50 -7.02 -14.66
C ARG A 264 -10.33 -6.06 -14.89
N GLY A 265 -10.16 -5.66 -16.13
CA GLY A 265 -9.31 -4.54 -16.53
C GLY A 265 -7.88 -4.90 -16.91
N TRP A 266 -7.20 -5.75 -16.17
CA TRP A 266 -5.82 -6.14 -16.45
C TRP A 266 -5.66 -7.66 -16.46
N PRO A 267 -4.77 -8.23 -17.28
CA PRO A 267 -4.57 -9.68 -17.33
C PRO A 267 -4.18 -10.28 -15.98
N VAL A 268 -4.84 -11.34 -15.57
CA VAL A 268 -4.57 -12.10 -14.35
C VAL A 268 -4.45 -13.58 -14.64
N ARG A 269 -3.78 -14.33 -13.77
CA ARG A 269 -3.68 -15.80 -13.87
C ARG A 269 -4.97 -16.49 -13.46
N GLY A 270 -5.65 -15.98 -12.44
CA GLY A 270 -6.93 -16.52 -11.97
C GLY A 270 -8.03 -16.31 -12.99
N ILE A 271 -8.85 -17.32 -13.21
CA ILE A 271 -9.86 -17.34 -14.29
C ILE A 271 -11.23 -16.83 -13.87
N LYS A 272 -11.50 -16.72 -12.57
CA LYS A 272 -12.81 -16.25 -12.09
C LYS A 272 -12.93 -14.73 -12.24
N PRO A 273 -14.09 -14.21 -12.68
CA PRO A 273 -14.30 -12.77 -12.85
C PRO A 273 -14.21 -11.99 -11.53
N PHE A 274 -14.58 -12.63 -10.42
CA PHE A 274 -14.45 -12.12 -9.05
C PHE A 274 -14.45 -13.29 -8.07
N ALA A 275 -13.84 -13.09 -6.90
CA ALA A 275 -13.87 -14.05 -5.81
C ALA A 275 -13.61 -13.38 -4.45
N LEU A 276 -14.18 -13.97 -3.41
CA LEU A 276 -13.76 -13.81 -2.04
C LEU A 276 -13.31 -15.18 -1.52
N GLU A 277 -12.04 -15.33 -1.29
CA GLU A 277 -11.41 -16.58 -0.85
C GLU A 277 -10.92 -16.44 0.58
N ARG A 278 -10.88 -17.56 1.28
CA ARG A 278 -10.44 -17.62 2.67
C ARG A 278 -9.30 -18.61 2.79
N LEU A 279 -8.21 -18.17 3.43
CA LEU A 279 -7.10 -19.04 3.82
C LEU A 279 -7.18 -19.31 5.32
N ASP A 280 -7.19 -20.59 5.68
CA ASP A 280 -7.20 -21.06 7.07
C ASP A 280 -5.85 -21.70 7.39
N TRP A 281 -5.37 -21.47 8.61
CA TRP A 281 -4.21 -22.19 9.13
C TRP A 281 -4.57 -23.66 9.39
N THR A 282 -3.79 -24.57 8.82
CA THR A 282 -4.05 -26.02 8.90
C THR A 282 -3.56 -26.68 10.19
N GLY A 283 -2.90 -25.94 11.08
CA GLY A 283 -2.24 -26.48 12.27
C GLY A 283 -0.89 -27.14 12.02
N ARG A 284 -0.51 -27.36 10.75
CA ARG A 284 0.77 -27.97 10.38
C ARG A 284 1.88 -26.94 10.29
N MET A 285 2.92 -27.08 11.12
CA MET A 285 4.11 -26.20 11.06
C MET A 285 4.93 -26.53 9.82
N PRO A 286 5.06 -25.60 8.84
CA PRO A 286 5.93 -25.82 7.68
C PRO A 286 7.40 -25.70 8.09
N PHE A 287 8.30 -26.24 7.29
CA PHE A 287 9.73 -25.88 7.35
C PHE A 287 10.04 -24.90 6.21
N GLU A 288 10.14 -23.63 6.56
CA GLU A 288 10.42 -22.57 5.60
C GLU A 288 11.11 -21.38 6.27
N ILE A 289 11.65 -20.47 5.47
CA ILE A 289 12.23 -19.22 5.98
C ILE A 289 11.11 -18.37 6.59
N LYS A 290 11.18 -18.15 7.91
CA LYS A 290 10.28 -17.28 8.63
C LYS A 290 10.68 -15.80 8.45
N GLN A 291 11.99 -15.51 8.60
CA GLN A 291 12.51 -14.15 8.54
C GLN A 291 13.99 -14.15 8.17
N VAL A 292 14.42 -13.11 7.46
CA VAL A 292 15.84 -12.81 7.24
C VAL A 292 16.12 -11.45 7.88
N LYS A 293 17.19 -11.38 8.69
CA LYS A 293 17.67 -10.15 9.33
C LYS A 293 19.12 -9.90 8.93
N ILE A 294 19.48 -8.64 8.70
CA ILE A 294 20.87 -8.28 8.46
C ILE A 294 21.71 -8.37 9.74
N ARG A 295 22.99 -8.68 9.59
CA ARG A 295 24.00 -8.67 10.62
C ARG A 295 25.28 -8.02 10.07
N PRO A 296 26.20 -7.52 10.91
CA PRO A 296 27.43 -6.84 10.45
C PRO A 296 28.25 -7.66 9.44
N LYS A 297 28.21 -8.99 9.53
CA LYS A 297 28.99 -9.90 8.67
C LYS A 297 28.11 -10.83 7.82
N GLY A 298 26.85 -10.47 7.54
CA GLY A 298 25.98 -11.30 6.71
C GLY A 298 24.51 -11.23 7.11
N PHE A 299 23.83 -12.37 7.06
CA PHE A 299 22.40 -12.48 7.34
C PHE A 299 22.11 -13.54 8.39
N HIS A 300 21.16 -13.27 9.25
CA HIS A 300 20.57 -14.25 10.13
C HIS A 300 19.27 -14.74 9.51
N ILE A 301 19.25 -16.01 9.08
CA ILE A 301 18.06 -16.66 8.51
C ILE A 301 17.39 -17.42 9.64
N ILE A 302 16.12 -17.10 9.89
CA ILE A 302 15.29 -17.70 10.92
C ILE A 302 14.26 -18.57 10.22
N PHE A 303 14.18 -19.84 10.61
CA PHE A 303 13.20 -20.78 10.11
C PHE A 303 11.98 -20.87 11.03
N THR A 304 10.92 -21.49 10.54
CA THR A 304 9.67 -21.68 11.28
C THR A 304 9.79 -22.77 12.36
N LYS A 305 10.70 -23.70 12.17
CA LYS A 305 11.05 -24.79 13.13
C LYS A 305 12.49 -25.22 12.91
#